data_793a07eb0a193bb78b6dd636956b7de2
#
_entry.id   793a07eb0a193bb78b6dd636956b7de2
#
_cell.length_a   1.000
_cell.length_b   1.000
_cell.length_c   1.000
_cell.angle_alpha   90.00
_cell.angle_beta   90.00
_cell.angle_gamma   90.00
#
_symmetry.space_group_name_H-M   'P 1'
#
loop_
_entity.id
_entity.type
_entity.pdbx_description
1 polymer ?
#
loop_
_entity_poly.entity_id
_entity_poly.type
_entity_poly.pdbx_seq_one_letter_code
_entity_poly.pdbx_strand_id
1 'polypeptide(L)'
;MVAEHRPPSTRLSPVPRCVEWGVDTAIRPAVETRGLRKSFDGVIAVDGIDLEVQAGSVFGFLGPNGAGKSTTIGILTGMLLPSAGTASILGHDIVDDPVGAKRLMGVVSEDGAVFTRLTGREYLEFVGRMYGMDRTTIGARSKELLELMDLTWDASKLVVDYSHGMQKKLGFAAALIHDPKVLFLDEPFEGIDAVTGRLIKTVLTQLRRAGVTIFLTSHILEIVEKLCTQIAIIDHGRVVAGGSLDDLRARAAAGSSLEDLFLELVGTTTDDDRPLSWLE
;
A
#
# COMPACT_ATOMS: atom_id res chain seq x y z
N MET A 1 -30.63 -26.14 37.78
CA MET A 1 -30.18 -26.73 36.51
C MET A 1 -30.62 -25.75 35.40
N VAL A 2 -29.78 -24.79 35.08
CA VAL A 2 -30.08 -23.75 34.08
C VAL A 2 -29.28 -24.16 32.83
N ALA A 3 -30.00 -24.46 31.75
CA ALA A 3 -29.42 -24.89 30.49
C ALA A 3 -28.85 -23.65 29.78
N GLU A 4 -27.53 -23.63 29.57
CA GLU A 4 -26.83 -22.64 28.73
C GLU A 4 -27.21 -22.86 27.25
N HIS A 5 -27.94 -21.90 26.69
CA HIS A 5 -28.17 -21.80 25.25
C HIS A 5 -26.94 -21.19 24.61
N ARG A 6 -26.09 -22.02 23.99
CA ARG A 6 -25.09 -21.55 23.01
C ARG A 6 -25.79 -21.24 21.68
N PRO A 7 -25.60 -20.07 21.10
CA PRO A 7 -26.10 -19.81 19.75
C PRO A 7 -25.33 -20.69 18.73
N PRO A 8 -25.99 -21.09 17.63
CA PRO A 8 -25.35 -21.91 16.59
C PRO A 8 -24.21 -21.13 15.91
N SER A 9 -23.02 -21.74 15.90
CA SER A 9 -21.88 -21.27 15.15
C SER A 9 -22.23 -21.27 13.64
N THR A 10 -22.46 -20.10 13.09
CA THR A 10 -22.57 -19.91 11.63
C THR A 10 -21.21 -20.26 11.04
N ARG A 11 -21.09 -21.48 10.50
CA ARG A 11 -19.92 -21.87 9.70
C ARG A 11 -19.95 -21.02 8.43
N LEU A 12 -19.09 -20.05 8.35
CA LEU A 12 -18.77 -19.37 7.12
C LEU A 12 -18.32 -20.42 6.09
N SER A 13 -18.91 -20.39 4.93
CA SER A 13 -18.51 -21.23 3.80
C SER A 13 -17.01 -21.04 3.53
N PRO A 14 -16.27 -22.09 3.16
CA PRO A 14 -14.84 -21.95 2.90
C PRO A 14 -14.64 -20.90 1.81
N VAL A 15 -13.82 -19.89 2.13
CA VAL A 15 -13.37 -18.86 1.17
C VAL A 15 -12.78 -19.59 -0.05
N PRO A 16 -13.17 -19.22 -1.29
CA PRO A 16 -12.60 -19.83 -2.48
C PRO A 16 -11.08 -19.69 -2.46
N ARG A 17 -10.37 -20.79 -2.72
CA ARG A 17 -8.89 -20.86 -2.64
C ARG A 17 -8.18 -19.99 -3.68
N CYS A 18 -8.91 -19.39 -4.61
CA CYS A 18 -8.36 -18.46 -5.62
C CYS A 18 -9.32 -17.29 -5.78
N VAL A 19 -8.86 -16.09 -5.50
CA VAL A 19 -9.51 -14.86 -5.95
C VAL A 19 -9.22 -14.76 -7.45
N GLU A 20 -10.26 -14.85 -8.29
CA GLU A 20 -10.09 -14.62 -9.73
C GLU A 20 -9.91 -13.12 -9.98
N TRP A 21 -8.67 -12.72 -10.28
CA TRP A 21 -8.27 -11.31 -10.44
C TRP A 21 -8.73 -10.68 -11.76
N GLY A 22 -9.42 -11.42 -12.64
CA GLY A 22 -9.83 -10.92 -13.95
C GLY A 22 -8.64 -10.49 -14.84
N VAL A 23 -7.54 -11.22 -14.78
CA VAL A 23 -6.26 -10.86 -15.41
C VAL A 23 -6.28 -11.22 -16.88
N ASP A 24 -5.92 -10.29 -17.76
CA ASP A 24 -5.53 -10.60 -19.13
C ASP A 24 -4.21 -11.39 -19.09
N THR A 25 -4.27 -12.69 -19.35
CA THR A 25 -3.14 -13.63 -19.24
C THR A 25 -1.98 -13.33 -20.20
N ALA A 26 -2.09 -12.33 -21.07
CA ALA A 26 -1.05 -11.90 -22.00
C ALA A 26 -0.05 -10.90 -21.38
N ILE A 27 -0.38 -10.24 -20.25
CA ILE A 27 0.45 -9.20 -19.62
C ILE A 27 1.01 -9.74 -18.31
N ARG A 28 2.35 -9.69 -18.14
CA ARG A 28 2.98 -10.07 -16.86
C ARG A 28 2.49 -9.15 -15.74
N PRO A 29 2.09 -9.71 -14.57
CA PRO A 29 1.72 -8.90 -13.43
C PRO A 29 2.91 -8.03 -12.95
N ALA A 30 2.62 -6.84 -12.47
CA ALA A 30 3.63 -5.97 -11.90
C ALA A 30 4.06 -6.42 -10.50
N VAL A 31 3.11 -6.99 -9.73
CA VAL A 31 3.37 -7.63 -8.43
C VAL A 31 2.67 -8.98 -8.43
N GLU A 32 3.39 -10.03 -8.10
CA GLU A 32 2.84 -11.37 -7.97
C GLU A 32 3.29 -11.97 -6.65
N THR A 33 2.36 -12.61 -5.91
CA THR A 33 2.69 -13.41 -4.72
C THR A 33 2.02 -14.77 -4.80
N ARG A 34 2.70 -15.79 -4.32
CA ARG A 34 2.18 -17.18 -4.26
C ARG A 34 2.42 -17.77 -2.88
N GLY A 35 1.34 -18.05 -2.16
CA GLY A 35 1.37 -18.62 -0.82
C GLY A 35 2.23 -17.82 0.16
N LEU A 36 2.29 -16.48 0.02
CA LEU A 36 3.20 -15.64 0.78
C LEU A 36 2.89 -15.72 2.27
N ARG A 37 3.90 -16.03 3.09
CA ARG A 37 3.79 -16.19 4.53
C ARG A 37 4.85 -15.41 5.29
N LYS A 38 4.45 -14.89 6.46
CA LYS A 38 5.37 -14.31 7.43
C LYS A 38 4.89 -14.60 8.84
N SER A 39 5.80 -15.14 9.65
CA SER A 39 5.60 -15.29 11.08
C SER A 39 6.72 -14.63 11.87
N PHE A 40 6.41 -14.10 13.04
CA PHE A 40 7.33 -13.52 14.02
C PHE A 40 7.06 -14.21 15.36
N ASP A 41 8.04 -14.88 15.93
CA ASP A 41 7.96 -15.53 17.26
C ASP A 41 6.65 -16.32 17.50
N GLY A 42 6.20 -17.05 16.47
CA GLY A 42 4.97 -17.86 16.54
C GLY A 42 3.69 -17.11 16.14
N VAL A 43 3.73 -15.79 15.97
CA VAL A 43 2.57 -15.00 15.49
C VAL A 43 2.60 -14.93 13.98
N ILE A 44 1.54 -15.36 13.33
CA ILE A 44 1.42 -15.30 11.86
C ILE A 44 0.86 -13.93 11.48
N ALA A 45 1.71 -13.09 10.84
CA ALA A 45 1.32 -11.78 10.37
C ALA A 45 0.81 -11.77 8.91
N VAL A 46 1.28 -12.73 8.10
CA VAL A 46 0.84 -12.96 6.71
C VAL A 46 0.68 -14.45 6.52
N ASP A 47 -0.48 -14.91 6.06
CA ASP A 47 -0.87 -16.32 6.03
C ASP A 47 -1.39 -16.78 4.66
N GLY A 48 -0.46 -17.04 3.73
CA GLY A 48 -0.77 -17.64 2.44
C GLY A 48 -1.43 -16.67 1.46
N ILE A 49 -0.85 -15.46 1.30
CA ILE A 49 -1.40 -14.44 0.39
C ILE A 49 -0.99 -14.73 -1.06
N ASP A 50 -2.01 -14.81 -1.93
CA ASP A 50 -1.88 -14.89 -3.38
C ASP A 50 -2.43 -13.58 -3.99
N LEU A 51 -1.56 -12.82 -4.67
CA LEU A 51 -1.90 -11.55 -5.32
C LEU A 51 -1.38 -11.54 -6.76
N GLU A 52 -2.15 -10.93 -7.64
CA GLU A 52 -1.75 -10.57 -9.00
C GLU A 52 -2.16 -9.12 -9.29
N VAL A 53 -1.19 -8.21 -9.31
CA VAL A 53 -1.41 -6.79 -9.58
C VAL A 53 -1.04 -6.48 -11.02
N GLN A 54 -1.97 -5.99 -11.80
CA GLN A 54 -1.72 -5.66 -13.21
C GLN A 54 -0.80 -4.46 -13.38
N ALA A 55 0.07 -4.52 -14.40
CA ALA A 55 0.94 -3.39 -14.74
C ALA A 55 0.11 -2.14 -15.11
N GLY A 56 0.53 -0.97 -14.63
CA GLY A 56 -0.15 0.31 -14.86
C GLY A 56 -1.44 0.51 -14.07
N SER A 57 -1.82 -0.43 -13.19
CA SER A 57 -2.99 -0.30 -12.32
C SER A 57 -2.67 0.50 -11.04
N VAL A 58 -3.73 0.97 -10.38
CA VAL A 58 -3.69 1.43 -8.99
C VAL A 58 -4.37 0.38 -8.14
N PHE A 59 -3.58 -0.32 -7.34
CA PHE A 59 -4.02 -1.39 -6.48
C PHE A 59 -4.11 -0.95 -5.03
N GLY A 60 -5.27 -1.11 -4.42
CA GLY A 60 -5.53 -0.82 -3.02
C GLY A 60 -5.47 -2.10 -2.16
N PHE A 61 -4.66 -2.09 -1.12
CA PHE A 61 -4.56 -3.18 -0.15
C PHE A 61 -5.13 -2.72 1.19
N LEU A 62 -6.39 -3.08 1.43
CA LEU A 62 -7.19 -2.58 2.53
C LEU A 62 -7.27 -3.57 3.68
N GLY A 63 -7.36 -3.05 4.89
CA GLY A 63 -7.61 -3.85 6.08
C GLY A 63 -7.45 -3.01 7.35
N PRO A 64 -7.94 -3.52 8.49
CA PRO A 64 -7.76 -2.85 9.76
C PRO A 64 -6.29 -2.80 10.19
N ASN A 65 -6.01 -2.04 11.25
CA ASN A 65 -4.69 -2.02 11.85
C ASN A 65 -4.35 -3.42 12.40
N GLY A 66 -3.12 -3.87 12.15
CA GLY A 66 -2.69 -5.23 12.51
C GLY A 66 -3.09 -6.34 11.53
N ALA A 67 -3.83 -6.04 10.46
CA ALA A 67 -4.24 -7.06 9.47
C ALA A 67 -3.08 -7.67 8.66
N GLY A 68 -1.87 -7.08 8.69
CA GLY A 68 -0.69 -7.54 7.96
C GLY A 68 -0.29 -6.68 6.76
N LYS A 69 -0.88 -5.48 6.56
CA LYS A 69 -0.61 -4.59 5.43
C LYS A 69 0.86 -4.19 5.32
N SER A 70 1.41 -3.51 6.34
CA SER A 70 2.80 -3.04 6.36
C SER A 70 3.80 -4.20 6.35
N THR A 71 3.44 -5.36 6.95
CA THR A 71 4.26 -6.57 6.85
C THR A 71 4.32 -7.06 5.40
N THR A 72 3.20 -7.08 4.70
CA THR A 72 3.15 -7.48 3.29
C THR A 72 3.98 -6.54 2.41
N ILE A 73 3.82 -5.22 2.55
CA ILE A 73 4.68 -4.24 1.86
C ILE A 73 6.15 -4.46 2.22
N GLY A 74 6.48 -4.67 3.51
CA GLY A 74 7.85 -4.92 3.95
C GLY A 74 8.48 -6.14 3.27
N ILE A 75 7.68 -7.19 2.99
CA ILE A 75 8.17 -8.34 2.23
C ILE A 75 8.34 -7.98 0.74
N LEU A 76 7.31 -7.40 0.10
CA LEU A 76 7.34 -7.04 -1.32
C LEU A 76 8.49 -6.09 -1.67
N THR A 77 8.86 -5.20 -0.75
CA THR A 77 9.97 -4.25 -0.91
C THR A 77 11.33 -4.82 -0.50
N GLY A 78 11.38 -6.07 -0.02
CA GLY A 78 12.60 -6.74 0.41
C GLY A 78 13.22 -6.12 1.67
N MET A 79 12.41 -5.50 2.53
CA MET A 79 12.77 -5.10 3.89
C MET A 79 12.62 -6.26 4.88
N LEU A 80 11.72 -7.18 4.59
CA LEU A 80 11.47 -8.39 5.36
C LEU A 80 11.60 -9.61 4.44
N LEU A 81 12.24 -10.67 4.92
CA LEU A 81 12.23 -11.95 4.22
C LEU A 81 10.93 -12.70 4.51
N PRO A 82 10.30 -13.33 3.53
CA PRO A 82 9.16 -14.20 3.75
C PRO A 82 9.57 -15.43 4.58
N SER A 83 8.64 -15.98 5.36
CA SER A 83 8.83 -17.28 6.04
C SER A 83 8.54 -18.47 5.12
N ALA A 84 7.65 -18.27 4.13
CA ALA A 84 7.34 -19.21 3.06
C ALA A 84 6.63 -18.49 1.91
N GLY A 85 6.50 -19.21 0.76
CA GLY A 85 5.92 -18.63 -0.46
C GLY A 85 6.93 -17.80 -1.25
N THR A 86 6.46 -17.18 -2.34
CA THR A 86 7.28 -16.37 -3.24
C THR A 86 6.61 -15.05 -3.53
N ALA A 87 7.42 -14.04 -3.90
CA ALA A 87 6.92 -12.79 -4.43
C ALA A 87 7.85 -12.26 -5.52
N SER A 88 7.29 -11.64 -6.55
CA SER A 88 8.07 -11.04 -7.63
C SER A 88 7.53 -9.67 -8.04
N ILE A 89 8.44 -8.83 -8.53
CA ILE A 89 8.15 -7.50 -9.06
C ILE A 89 8.58 -7.47 -10.51
N LEU A 90 7.61 -7.34 -11.43
CA LEU A 90 7.84 -7.40 -12.87
C LEU A 90 8.68 -8.62 -13.30
N GLY A 91 8.47 -9.75 -12.60
CA GLY A 91 9.16 -11.02 -12.84
C GLY A 91 10.52 -11.17 -12.15
N HIS A 92 11.00 -10.18 -11.38
CA HIS A 92 12.18 -10.29 -10.53
C HIS A 92 11.77 -10.81 -9.14
N ASP A 93 12.24 -11.97 -8.75
CA ASP A 93 11.98 -12.51 -7.42
C ASP A 93 12.67 -11.66 -6.35
N ILE A 94 11.93 -11.36 -5.27
CA ILE A 94 12.42 -10.47 -4.21
C ILE A 94 13.53 -11.07 -3.35
N VAL A 95 13.68 -12.39 -3.37
CA VAL A 95 14.71 -13.14 -2.60
C VAL A 95 15.90 -13.49 -3.49
N ASP A 96 15.65 -14.03 -4.70
CA ASP A 96 16.68 -14.50 -5.60
C ASP A 96 17.32 -13.36 -6.41
N ASP A 97 16.55 -12.32 -6.76
CA ASP A 97 17.05 -11.11 -7.46
C ASP A 97 16.60 -9.81 -6.76
N PRO A 98 16.97 -9.58 -5.50
CA PRO A 98 16.51 -8.42 -4.74
C PRO A 98 16.98 -7.09 -5.32
N VAL A 99 18.12 -7.06 -5.99
CA VAL A 99 18.65 -5.82 -6.60
C VAL A 99 17.88 -5.49 -7.88
N GLY A 100 17.58 -6.49 -8.71
CA GLY A 100 16.74 -6.31 -9.90
C GLY A 100 15.36 -5.80 -9.52
N ALA A 101 14.72 -6.43 -8.53
CA ALA A 101 13.43 -5.99 -8.02
C ALA A 101 13.48 -4.54 -7.47
N LYS A 102 14.45 -4.21 -6.60
CA LYS A 102 14.59 -2.88 -5.99
C LYS A 102 14.83 -1.75 -6.99
N ARG A 103 15.51 -2.02 -8.11
CA ARG A 103 15.71 -1.02 -9.17
C ARG A 103 14.43 -0.58 -9.85
N LEU A 104 13.41 -1.44 -9.83
CA LEU A 104 12.13 -1.21 -10.49
C LEU A 104 11.08 -0.56 -9.59
N MET A 105 11.34 -0.48 -8.26
CA MET A 105 10.36 -0.01 -7.29
C MET A 105 10.80 1.26 -6.57
N GLY A 106 9.84 2.15 -6.32
CA GLY A 106 9.94 3.22 -5.35
C GLY A 106 9.10 2.86 -4.12
N VAL A 107 9.54 3.30 -2.94
CA VAL A 107 8.86 3.00 -1.68
C VAL A 107 8.67 4.27 -0.87
N VAL A 108 7.45 4.51 -0.42
CA VAL A 108 7.10 5.55 0.56
C VAL A 108 6.53 4.84 1.78
N SER A 109 7.27 4.85 2.87
CA SER A 109 6.84 4.28 4.14
C SER A 109 5.89 5.22 4.90
N GLU A 110 5.07 4.66 5.77
CA GLU A 110 4.15 5.40 6.65
C GLU A 110 4.88 6.49 7.46
N ASP A 111 5.99 6.15 8.10
CA ASP A 111 6.79 7.05 8.94
C ASP A 111 7.59 8.10 8.16
N GLY A 112 7.56 8.07 6.80
CA GLY A 112 8.32 8.99 5.97
C GLY A 112 9.82 8.94 6.25
N ALA A 113 10.39 7.74 6.44
CA ALA A 113 11.80 7.52 6.82
C ALA A 113 12.75 8.27 5.90
N VAL A 114 13.19 9.44 6.32
CA VAL A 114 14.13 10.32 5.59
C VAL A 114 15.35 10.60 6.47
N PHE A 115 16.51 10.83 5.82
CA PHE A 115 17.73 11.20 6.55
C PHE A 115 17.65 12.65 7.04
N THR A 116 17.32 12.84 8.30
CA THR A 116 17.00 14.16 8.88
C THR A 116 18.18 15.14 8.95
N ARG A 117 19.44 14.64 8.87
CA ARG A 117 20.66 15.47 8.90
C ARG A 117 21.17 15.90 7.53
N LEU A 118 20.43 15.59 6.46
CA LEU A 118 20.67 16.08 5.11
C LEU A 118 19.70 17.22 4.80
N THR A 119 20.07 18.10 3.89
CA THR A 119 19.10 19.01 3.26
C THR A 119 18.22 18.24 2.27
N GLY A 120 17.06 18.78 1.89
CA GLY A 120 16.19 18.14 0.91
C GLY A 120 16.91 17.81 -0.41
N ARG A 121 17.77 18.70 -0.87
CA ARG A 121 18.58 18.51 -2.08
C ARG A 121 19.62 17.40 -1.89
N GLU A 122 20.37 17.42 -0.81
CA GLU A 122 21.38 16.39 -0.50
C GLU A 122 20.74 15.00 -0.33
N TYR A 123 19.54 14.95 0.24
CA TYR A 123 18.81 13.70 0.37
C TYR A 123 18.45 13.10 -0.99
N LEU A 124 17.92 13.90 -1.92
CA LEU A 124 17.63 13.43 -3.28
C LEU A 124 18.91 13.04 -4.02
N GLU A 125 20.00 13.81 -3.89
CA GLU A 125 21.31 13.46 -4.47
C GLU A 125 21.81 12.12 -3.90
N PHE A 126 21.72 11.92 -2.61
CA PHE A 126 22.09 10.66 -1.96
C PHE A 126 21.30 9.47 -2.53
N VAL A 127 19.96 9.58 -2.58
CA VAL A 127 19.11 8.51 -3.10
C VAL A 127 19.43 8.22 -4.57
N GLY A 128 19.54 9.23 -5.42
CA GLY A 128 19.89 9.06 -6.82
C GLY A 128 21.23 8.32 -7.02
N ARG A 129 22.24 8.65 -6.20
CA ARG A 129 23.54 7.95 -6.21
C ARG A 129 23.43 6.49 -5.77
N MET A 130 22.59 6.17 -4.78
CA MET A 130 22.35 4.79 -4.36
C MET A 130 21.76 3.94 -5.48
N TYR A 131 20.94 4.53 -6.37
CA TYR A 131 20.44 3.89 -7.59
C TYR A 131 21.42 3.92 -8.77
N GLY A 132 22.64 4.45 -8.58
CA GLY A 132 23.69 4.48 -9.61
C GLY A 132 23.47 5.51 -10.72
N MET A 133 22.63 6.53 -10.46
CA MET A 133 22.35 7.59 -11.43
C MET A 133 23.55 8.54 -11.60
N ASP A 134 23.71 9.09 -12.78
CA ASP A 134 24.71 10.12 -13.03
C ASP A 134 24.31 11.48 -12.42
N ARG A 135 25.33 12.30 -12.13
CA ARG A 135 25.16 13.56 -11.40
C ARG A 135 24.29 14.59 -12.13
N THR A 136 24.36 14.60 -13.44
CA THR A 136 23.59 15.53 -14.27
C THR A 136 22.10 15.19 -14.22
N THR A 137 21.77 13.92 -14.40
CA THR A 137 20.40 13.40 -14.31
C THR A 137 19.82 13.61 -12.91
N ILE A 138 20.60 13.33 -11.86
CA ILE A 138 20.19 13.59 -10.47
C ILE A 138 19.84 15.07 -10.29
N GLY A 139 20.70 15.98 -10.72
CA GLY A 139 20.48 17.42 -10.59
C GLY A 139 19.20 17.90 -11.29
N ALA A 140 18.97 17.44 -12.51
CA ALA A 140 17.79 17.80 -13.29
C ALA A 140 16.50 17.26 -12.63
N ARG A 141 16.47 15.96 -12.30
CA ARG A 141 15.29 15.33 -11.68
C ARG A 141 15.02 15.85 -10.26
N SER A 142 16.06 16.08 -9.46
CA SER A 142 15.88 16.68 -8.13
C SER A 142 15.21 18.04 -8.19
N LYS A 143 15.61 18.89 -9.15
CA LYS A 143 14.98 20.19 -9.34
C LYS A 143 13.50 20.04 -9.69
N GLU A 144 13.18 19.22 -10.67
CA GLU A 144 11.81 18.97 -11.11
C GLU A 144 10.93 18.37 -9.99
N LEU A 145 11.45 17.40 -9.24
CA LEU A 145 10.72 16.76 -8.15
C LEU A 145 10.50 17.70 -6.95
N LEU A 146 11.49 18.54 -6.61
CA LEU A 146 11.32 19.55 -5.57
C LEU A 146 10.29 20.62 -5.97
N GLU A 147 10.25 20.99 -7.24
CA GLU A 147 9.23 21.90 -7.78
C GLU A 147 7.84 21.25 -7.76
N LEU A 148 7.72 20.00 -8.25
CA LEU A 148 6.48 19.22 -8.25
C LEU A 148 5.90 19.07 -6.85
N MET A 149 6.75 18.87 -5.83
CA MET A 149 6.36 18.68 -4.43
C MET A 149 6.22 19.99 -3.65
N ASP A 150 6.41 21.14 -4.31
CA ASP A 150 6.38 22.45 -3.66
C ASP A 150 7.36 22.52 -2.46
N LEU A 151 8.62 22.13 -2.74
CA LEU A 151 9.73 22.14 -1.76
C LEU A 151 10.94 22.95 -2.25
N THR A 152 10.81 23.67 -3.36
CA THR A 152 11.93 24.41 -4.00
C THR A 152 12.59 25.39 -3.03
N TRP A 153 11.80 26.14 -2.27
CA TRP A 153 12.29 27.15 -1.30
C TRP A 153 12.91 26.55 -0.06
N ASP A 154 12.54 25.34 0.28
CA ASP A 154 12.99 24.61 1.46
C ASP A 154 14.13 23.62 1.15
N ALA A 155 14.50 23.47 -0.13
CA ALA A 155 15.44 22.46 -0.61
C ALA A 155 16.83 22.53 0.05
N SER A 156 17.24 23.69 0.57
CA SER A 156 18.51 23.91 1.28
C SER A 156 18.40 23.84 2.81
N LYS A 157 17.19 23.72 3.37
CA LYS A 157 16.97 23.49 4.80
C LYS A 157 17.25 22.03 5.16
N LEU A 158 17.70 21.78 6.39
CA LEU A 158 17.82 20.42 6.90
C LEU A 158 16.43 19.76 7.00
N VAL A 159 16.37 18.47 6.69
CA VAL A 159 15.12 17.69 6.73
C VAL A 159 14.56 17.59 8.16
N VAL A 160 15.41 17.72 9.21
CA VAL A 160 14.94 17.78 10.60
C VAL A 160 14.02 18.99 10.85
N ASP A 161 14.17 20.07 10.09
CA ASP A 161 13.35 21.29 10.18
C ASP A 161 12.08 21.23 9.31
N TYR A 162 11.85 20.13 8.59
CA TYR A 162 10.68 19.93 7.76
C TYR A 162 9.47 19.52 8.62
N SER A 163 8.31 20.06 8.30
CA SER A 163 7.06 19.52 8.83
C SER A 163 6.83 18.07 8.36
N HIS A 164 5.98 17.33 9.05
CA HIS A 164 5.64 15.96 8.65
C HIS A 164 5.15 15.88 7.19
N GLY A 165 4.28 16.81 6.75
CA GLY A 165 3.85 16.89 5.36
C GLY A 165 4.99 17.18 4.38
N MET A 166 5.97 18.03 4.74
CA MET A 166 7.16 18.28 3.92
C MET A 166 8.05 17.03 3.85
N GLN A 167 8.23 16.30 4.95
CA GLN A 167 8.98 15.04 4.96
C GLN A 167 8.31 13.99 4.07
N LYS A 168 6.98 13.84 4.15
CA LYS A 168 6.23 12.96 3.22
C LYS A 168 6.40 13.37 1.76
N LYS A 169 6.28 14.65 1.43
CA LYS A 169 6.54 15.17 0.08
C LYS A 169 7.95 14.84 -0.41
N LEU A 170 8.97 15.01 0.45
CA LEU A 170 10.34 14.66 0.12
C LEU A 170 10.53 13.15 -0.05
N GLY A 171 9.88 12.33 0.76
CA GLY A 171 9.84 10.86 0.62
C GLY A 171 9.27 10.43 -0.73
N PHE A 172 8.17 11.07 -1.17
CA PHE A 172 7.63 10.86 -2.53
C PHE A 172 8.63 11.26 -3.62
N ALA A 173 9.27 12.43 -3.51
CA ALA A 173 10.29 12.85 -4.46
C ALA A 173 11.45 11.84 -4.55
N ALA A 174 11.91 11.36 -3.41
CA ALA A 174 12.97 10.35 -3.33
C ALA A 174 12.57 9.00 -3.94
N ALA A 175 11.34 8.56 -3.69
CA ALA A 175 10.83 7.32 -4.27
C ALA A 175 10.70 7.39 -5.80
N LEU A 176 10.60 8.59 -6.38
CA LEU A 176 10.41 8.79 -7.82
C LEU A 176 11.71 9.11 -8.59
N ILE A 177 12.81 9.48 -7.91
CA ILE A 177 14.00 10.03 -8.56
C ILE A 177 14.64 9.10 -9.60
N HIS A 178 14.56 7.78 -9.41
CA HIS A 178 15.16 6.77 -10.27
C HIS A 178 14.21 6.21 -11.34
N ASP A 179 13.01 6.83 -11.53
CA ASP A 179 11.99 6.41 -12.50
C ASP A 179 11.46 4.99 -12.26
N PRO A 180 10.87 4.71 -11.09
CA PRO A 180 10.35 3.37 -10.77
C PRO A 180 9.20 2.97 -11.70
N LYS A 181 9.03 1.66 -11.90
CA LYS A 181 7.90 1.08 -12.63
C LYS A 181 6.77 0.65 -11.71
N VAL A 182 7.09 0.41 -10.44
CA VAL A 182 6.14 0.10 -9.38
C VAL A 182 6.38 1.03 -8.19
N LEU A 183 5.33 1.64 -7.66
CA LEU A 183 5.40 2.51 -6.50
C LEU A 183 4.62 1.89 -5.34
N PHE A 184 5.30 1.55 -4.26
CA PHE A 184 4.70 1.07 -3.01
C PHE A 184 4.50 2.21 -2.04
N LEU A 185 3.29 2.34 -1.51
CA LEU A 185 2.86 3.41 -0.61
C LEU A 185 2.20 2.81 0.62
N ASP A 186 2.85 2.94 1.78
CA ASP A 186 2.27 2.50 3.05
C ASP A 186 1.56 3.66 3.73
N GLU A 187 0.23 3.61 3.82
CA GLU A 187 -0.67 4.62 4.39
C GLU A 187 -0.31 6.06 3.94
N PRO A 188 -0.24 6.36 2.62
CA PRO A 188 0.34 7.60 2.10
C PRO A 188 -0.44 8.87 2.48
N PHE A 189 -1.68 8.74 2.90
CA PHE A 189 -2.57 9.85 3.23
C PHE A 189 -2.75 10.07 4.73
N GLU A 190 -2.14 9.22 5.55
CA GLU A 190 -2.22 9.37 7.01
C GLU A 190 -1.38 10.55 7.50
N GLY A 191 -1.96 11.33 8.44
CA GLY A 191 -1.29 12.45 9.10
C GLY A 191 -0.93 13.64 8.20
N ILE A 192 -1.51 13.76 7.00
CA ILE A 192 -1.26 14.88 6.09
C ILE A 192 -2.49 15.80 5.97
N ASP A 193 -2.22 17.07 5.70
CA ASP A 193 -3.26 18.06 5.45
C ASP A 193 -3.92 17.89 4.06
N ALA A 194 -5.09 18.53 3.88
CA ALA A 194 -5.86 18.40 2.64
C ALA A 194 -5.12 18.92 1.39
N VAL A 195 -4.22 19.91 1.53
CA VAL A 195 -3.46 20.48 0.41
C VAL A 195 -2.41 19.50 -0.06
N THR A 196 -1.63 18.96 0.88
CA THR A 196 -0.63 17.90 0.62
C THR A 196 -1.32 16.65 0.04
N GLY A 197 -2.46 16.23 0.60
CA GLY A 197 -3.23 15.09 0.10
C GLY A 197 -3.71 15.29 -1.35
N ARG A 198 -4.15 16.51 -1.70
CA ARG A 198 -4.54 16.85 -3.08
C ARG A 198 -3.35 16.80 -4.04
N LEU A 199 -2.20 17.33 -3.63
CA LEU A 199 -0.96 17.27 -4.42
C LEU A 199 -0.57 15.81 -4.71
N ILE A 200 -0.50 14.96 -3.68
CA ILE A 200 -0.18 13.54 -3.82
C ILE A 200 -1.15 12.84 -4.77
N LYS A 201 -2.47 13.03 -4.62
CA LYS A 201 -3.48 12.46 -5.53
C LYS A 201 -3.23 12.87 -6.99
N THR A 202 -2.85 14.12 -7.23
CA THR A 202 -2.53 14.64 -8.58
C THR A 202 -1.29 13.93 -9.14
N VAL A 203 -0.23 13.80 -8.35
CA VAL A 203 1.01 13.09 -8.73
C VAL A 203 0.72 11.62 -9.05
N LEU A 204 -0.02 10.91 -8.19
CA LEU A 204 -0.39 9.50 -8.43
C LEU A 204 -1.20 9.34 -9.72
N THR A 205 -2.10 10.29 -10.02
CA THR A 205 -2.86 10.28 -11.27
C THR A 205 -1.96 10.44 -12.49
N GLN A 206 -0.94 11.32 -12.42
CA GLN A 206 0.03 11.50 -13.50
C GLN A 206 0.90 10.26 -13.69
N LEU A 207 1.40 9.66 -12.60
CA LEU A 207 2.19 8.43 -12.63
C LEU A 207 1.42 7.26 -13.26
N ARG A 208 0.16 7.08 -12.87
CA ARG A 208 -0.72 6.08 -13.48
C ARG A 208 -0.85 6.29 -15.00
N ARG A 209 -1.07 7.55 -15.45
CA ARG A 209 -1.16 7.86 -16.88
C ARG A 209 0.14 7.59 -17.63
N ALA A 210 1.27 7.69 -16.94
CA ALA A 210 2.59 7.34 -17.47
C ALA A 210 2.88 5.82 -17.43
N GLY A 211 1.92 5.00 -16.97
CA GLY A 211 2.03 3.53 -16.92
C GLY A 211 2.72 2.98 -15.68
N VAL A 212 2.98 3.80 -14.66
CA VAL A 212 3.53 3.32 -13.36
C VAL A 212 2.43 2.57 -12.61
N THR A 213 2.78 1.40 -12.10
CA THR A 213 1.91 0.62 -11.21
C THR A 213 1.99 1.19 -9.81
N ILE A 214 0.86 1.37 -9.15
CA ILE A 214 0.80 1.90 -7.80
C ILE A 214 0.18 0.85 -6.89
N PHE A 215 0.90 0.43 -5.85
CA PHE A 215 0.40 -0.43 -4.79
C PHE A 215 0.31 0.41 -3.51
N LEU A 216 -0.89 0.65 -3.01
CA LEU A 216 -1.07 1.44 -1.80
C LEU A 216 -1.83 0.66 -0.73
N THR A 217 -1.41 0.80 0.53
CA THR A 217 -2.22 0.39 1.67
C THR A 217 -3.08 1.54 2.14
N SER A 218 -4.26 1.24 2.65
CA SER A 218 -5.12 2.20 3.31
C SER A 218 -6.14 1.49 4.21
N HIS A 219 -6.55 2.18 5.27
CA HIS A 219 -7.73 1.87 6.05
C HIS A 219 -8.89 2.84 5.72
N ILE A 220 -8.67 3.82 4.82
CA ILE A 220 -9.64 4.85 4.42
C ILE A 220 -10.26 4.46 3.09
N LEU A 221 -11.46 3.91 3.12
CA LEU A 221 -12.20 3.42 1.95
C LEU A 221 -12.45 4.50 0.89
N GLU A 222 -12.81 5.73 1.30
CA GLU A 222 -13.06 6.84 0.38
C GLU A 222 -11.87 7.16 -0.55
N ILE A 223 -10.65 7.02 -0.04
CA ILE A 223 -9.42 7.23 -0.82
C ILE A 223 -9.27 6.13 -1.87
N VAL A 224 -9.51 4.90 -1.45
CA VAL A 224 -9.38 3.71 -2.31
C VAL A 224 -10.41 3.74 -3.43
N GLU A 225 -11.66 4.08 -3.13
CA GLU A 225 -12.74 4.22 -4.12
C GLU A 225 -12.43 5.25 -5.21
N LYS A 226 -11.71 6.33 -4.84
CA LYS A 226 -11.36 7.41 -5.79
C LYS A 226 -10.12 7.15 -6.61
N LEU A 227 -9.17 6.34 -6.12
CA LEU A 227 -7.87 6.16 -6.75
C LEU A 227 -7.68 4.79 -7.38
N CYS A 228 -8.20 3.74 -6.73
CA CYS A 228 -7.87 2.36 -7.10
C CYS A 228 -8.74 1.84 -8.23
N THR A 229 -8.16 0.97 -9.03
CA THR A 229 -8.85 0.20 -10.09
C THR A 229 -9.08 -1.24 -9.66
N GLN A 230 -8.21 -1.75 -8.80
CA GLN A 230 -8.28 -3.07 -8.20
C GLN A 230 -8.03 -2.95 -6.71
N ILE A 231 -8.64 -3.79 -5.92
CA ILE A 231 -8.44 -3.82 -4.46
C ILE A 231 -8.36 -5.26 -3.95
N ALA A 232 -7.66 -5.43 -2.84
CA ALA A 232 -7.76 -6.62 -1.98
C ALA A 232 -8.03 -6.18 -0.56
N ILE A 233 -8.91 -6.92 0.11
CA ILE A 233 -9.20 -6.74 1.54
C ILE A 233 -8.45 -7.84 2.29
N ILE A 234 -7.61 -7.41 3.24
CA ILE A 234 -6.86 -8.30 4.12
C ILE A 234 -7.43 -8.22 5.54
N ASP A 235 -7.59 -9.37 6.14
CA ASP A 235 -7.91 -9.52 7.56
C ASP A 235 -7.14 -10.69 8.17
N HIS A 236 -6.58 -10.49 9.37
CA HIS A 236 -5.78 -11.50 10.10
C HIS A 236 -4.72 -12.20 9.20
N GLY A 237 -4.02 -11.44 8.37
CA GLY A 237 -2.95 -11.93 7.49
C GLY A 237 -3.44 -12.64 6.23
N ARG A 238 -4.73 -12.68 5.94
CA ARG A 238 -5.33 -13.36 4.78
C ARG A 238 -6.11 -12.41 3.90
N VAL A 239 -6.06 -12.61 2.59
CA VAL A 239 -6.95 -11.91 1.66
C VAL A 239 -8.34 -12.53 1.77
N VAL A 240 -9.31 -11.74 2.22
CA VAL A 240 -10.71 -12.17 2.39
C VAL A 240 -11.59 -11.80 1.20
N ALA A 241 -11.23 -10.79 0.43
CA ALA A 241 -11.87 -10.43 -0.84
C ALA A 241 -10.87 -9.69 -1.75
N GLY A 242 -11.12 -9.72 -3.05
CA GLY A 242 -10.32 -8.98 -4.02
C GLY A 242 -10.92 -9.02 -5.41
N GLY A 243 -10.48 -8.09 -6.26
CA GLY A 243 -10.93 -7.96 -7.64
C GLY A 243 -10.94 -6.52 -8.12
N SER A 244 -11.62 -6.24 -9.22
CA SER A 244 -11.88 -4.87 -9.61
C SER A 244 -12.86 -4.20 -8.65
N LEU A 245 -12.78 -2.87 -8.55
CA LEU A 245 -13.69 -2.11 -7.70
C LEU A 245 -15.16 -2.31 -8.14
N ASP A 246 -15.39 -2.44 -9.44
CA ASP A 246 -16.72 -2.64 -9.99
C ASP A 246 -17.26 -4.05 -9.67
N ASP A 247 -16.42 -5.10 -9.71
CA ASP A 247 -16.81 -6.46 -9.33
C ASP A 247 -17.18 -6.54 -7.85
N LEU A 248 -16.44 -5.86 -6.99
CA LEU A 248 -16.73 -5.84 -5.55
C LEU A 248 -18.01 -5.08 -5.24
N ARG A 249 -18.27 -3.96 -5.93
CA ARG A 249 -19.54 -3.25 -5.84
C ARG A 249 -20.73 -4.10 -6.34
N ALA A 250 -20.52 -4.90 -7.39
CA ALA A 250 -21.55 -5.80 -7.90
C ALA A 250 -21.85 -6.99 -6.95
N ARG A 251 -20.88 -7.39 -6.11
CA ARG A 251 -21.03 -8.44 -5.07
C ARG A 251 -21.68 -7.93 -3.80
N ALA A 252 -21.56 -6.63 -3.52
CA ALA A 252 -22.27 -6.00 -2.42
C ALA A 252 -23.78 -6.16 -2.62
N ALA A 253 -24.53 -6.40 -1.57
CA ALA A 253 -25.99 -6.50 -1.66
C ALA A 253 -26.56 -5.25 -2.33
N ALA A 254 -27.66 -5.40 -3.08
CA ALA A 254 -28.26 -4.29 -3.84
C ALA A 254 -28.57 -3.11 -2.91
N GLY A 255 -27.79 -2.03 -3.05
CA GLY A 255 -27.89 -0.83 -2.23
C GLY A 255 -26.84 -0.68 -1.10
N SER A 256 -25.95 -1.68 -0.90
CA SER A 256 -24.86 -1.60 0.06
C SER A 256 -23.66 -0.84 -0.53
N SER A 257 -22.96 -0.10 0.33
CA SER A 257 -21.71 0.58 0.00
C SER A 257 -20.51 -0.37 0.06
N LEU A 258 -19.37 0.06 -0.46
CA LEU A 258 -18.11 -0.69 -0.25
C LEU A 258 -17.73 -0.75 1.24
N GLU A 259 -18.14 0.26 2.00
CA GLU A 259 -17.95 0.31 3.46
C GLU A 259 -18.75 -0.78 4.17
N ASP A 260 -20.00 -0.98 3.79
CA ASP A 260 -20.83 -2.07 4.34
C ASP A 260 -20.21 -3.44 4.04
N LEU A 261 -19.75 -3.65 2.80
CA LEU A 261 -19.07 -4.89 2.41
C LEU A 261 -17.76 -5.09 3.22
N PHE A 262 -16.99 -4.02 3.41
CA PHE A 262 -15.76 -4.07 4.21
C PHE A 262 -16.05 -4.46 5.65
N LEU A 263 -17.03 -3.82 6.30
CA LEU A 263 -17.45 -4.10 7.67
C LEU A 263 -17.97 -5.54 7.83
N GLU A 264 -18.73 -6.02 6.85
CA GLU A 264 -19.21 -7.42 6.84
C GLU A 264 -18.04 -8.42 6.76
N LEU A 265 -17.04 -8.16 5.89
CA LEU A 265 -15.91 -9.06 5.67
C LEU A 265 -14.90 -9.07 6.82
N VAL A 266 -14.71 -7.93 7.47
CA VAL A 266 -13.73 -7.76 8.56
C VAL A 266 -14.35 -8.09 9.94
N GLY A 267 -15.66 -8.35 9.98
CA GLY A 267 -16.32 -8.85 11.18
C GLY A 267 -16.44 -7.86 12.32
N THR A 268 -16.33 -6.55 12.05
CA THR A 268 -16.69 -5.51 13.00
C THR A 268 -18.22 -5.36 13.05
N THR A 269 -18.90 -6.38 13.60
CA THR A 269 -20.21 -6.12 14.17
C THR A 269 -19.95 -5.25 15.39
N THR A 270 -20.12 -3.96 15.22
CA THR A 270 -20.22 -3.05 16.35
C THR A 270 -21.46 -3.48 17.14
N ASP A 271 -21.24 -4.21 18.23
CA ASP A 271 -22.21 -4.43 19.30
C ASP A 271 -22.34 -3.08 20.07
N ASP A 272 -22.40 -1.98 19.32
CA ASP A 272 -22.26 -0.60 19.78
C ASP A 272 -23.63 0.06 20.08
N ASP A 273 -24.70 -0.72 20.15
CA ASP A 273 -25.98 -0.31 20.68
C ASP A 273 -26.05 -0.43 22.23
N ARG A 274 -24.92 -0.44 22.92
CA ARG A 274 -24.93 -0.28 24.37
C ARG A 274 -25.20 1.19 24.70
N PRO A 275 -26.41 1.53 25.19
CA PRO A 275 -26.68 2.89 25.61
C PRO A 275 -25.68 3.24 26.72
N LEU A 276 -25.05 4.40 26.58
CA LEU A 276 -24.18 4.93 27.63
C LEU A 276 -25.06 5.20 28.85
N SER A 277 -24.93 4.35 29.88
CA SER A 277 -25.81 4.35 31.08
C SER A 277 -25.79 5.67 31.90
N TRP A 278 -24.97 6.63 31.49
CA TRP A 278 -24.85 7.96 32.09
C TRP A 278 -25.43 9.07 31.20
N LEU A 279 -26.03 8.74 30.07
CA LEU A 279 -26.73 9.69 29.17
C LEU A 279 -28.26 9.69 29.38
N GLU A 280 -28.79 8.91 30.36
CA GLU A 280 -30.18 8.92 30.77
C GLU A 280 -30.43 10.00 31.87
#